data_3ab47934ad67dbe9ff7f19720a581ace
#
_entry.id   3ab47934ad67dbe9ff7f19720a581ace
#
_cell.length_a   1.000
_cell.length_b   1.000
_cell.length_c   1.000
_cell.angle_alpha   90.00
_cell.angle_beta   90.00
_cell.angle_gamma   90.00
#
_symmetry.space_group_name_H-M   'P 1'
#
loop_
_entity.id
_entity.type
_entity.pdbx_description
1 polymer ?
#
loop_
_entity_poly.entity_id
_entity_poly.type
_entity_poly.pdbx_seq_one_letter_code
_entity_poly.pdbx_strand_id
1 'polypeptide(L)'
;ARRRFRFGIKKPVTYWILLVRVLPPVAFTIPLYTMFSKLGILNTKIPVLMACVLINVPLIIWFLIGFFHDLPEEVEESAKVDGATEWQLFRKIVLPLVAPGIAAVAMLSFMYAWNEYTYTVIFTRTPANNTVPLALSLLNTEDNLTNFGLVAAGGVVSVIPITLFVIFAQNYLISGLSSGAVKE
;
A
#
# COMPACT_ATOMS: atom_id res chain seq x y z
N ALA A 1 10.44 1.33 15.85
CA ALA A 1 10.73 -0.01 16.43
C ALA A 1 12.16 -0.50 16.09
N ARG A 2 12.68 -0.23 14.87
CA ARG A 2 13.97 -0.78 14.42
C ARG A 2 15.17 -0.18 15.13
N ARG A 3 15.14 1.08 15.53
CA ARG A 3 16.23 1.78 16.20
C ARG A 3 16.19 1.51 17.72
N ARG A 4 15.00 1.31 18.27
CA ARG A 4 14.71 1.21 19.72
C ARG A 4 14.91 -0.16 20.33
N PHE A 5 14.72 -1.24 19.55
CA PHE A 5 14.96 -2.61 20.03
C PHE A 5 16.20 -3.19 19.35
N ARG A 6 17.17 -3.67 20.10
CA ARG A 6 18.39 -4.33 19.59
C ARG A 6 18.09 -5.75 19.10
N PHE A 7 17.31 -5.90 18.02
CA PHE A 7 17.17 -7.20 17.37
C PHE A 7 18.31 -7.41 16.38
N GLY A 8 19.12 -8.48 16.55
CA GLY A 8 20.23 -8.81 15.67
C GLY A 8 19.83 -9.08 14.22
N ILE A 9 18.54 -9.40 13.98
CA ILE A 9 17.97 -9.77 12.67
C ILE A 9 17.53 -8.53 11.84
N LYS A 10 17.78 -7.29 12.30
CA LYS A 10 17.27 -6.08 11.63
C LYS A 10 17.77 -5.90 10.21
N LYS A 11 19.07 -6.00 10.01
CA LYS A 11 19.70 -5.82 8.69
C LYS A 11 19.23 -6.91 7.69
N PRO A 12 19.33 -8.22 7.99
CA PRO A 12 18.89 -9.23 7.04
C PRO A 12 17.41 -9.13 6.65
N VAL A 13 16.51 -8.82 7.61
CA VAL A 13 15.08 -8.64 7.30
C VAL A 13 14.85 -7.46 6.34
N THR A 14 15.58 -6.36 6.49
CA THR A 14 15.45 -5.22 5.56
C THR A 14 15.96 -5.58 4.16
N TYR A 15 17.10 -6.28 4.08
CA TYR A 15 17.61 -6.72 2.78
C TYR A 15 16.66 -7.71 2.12
N TRP A 16 16.06 -8.64 2.87
CA TRP A 16 15.03 -9.54 2.36
C TRP A 16 13.81 -8.80 1.79
N ILE A 17 13.30 -7.80 2.53
CA ILE A 17 12.19 -6.96 2.10
C ILE A 17 12.54 -6.23 0.78
N LEU A 18 13.75 -5.68 0.67
CA LEU A 18 14.21 -5.02 -0.54
C LEU A 18 14.42 -6.00 -1.69
N LEU A 19 14.94 -7.20 -1.42
CA LEU A 19 15.20 -8.23 -2.42
C LEU A 19 13.91 -8.71 -3.09
N VAL A 20 12.85 -8.92 -2.31
CA VAL A 20 11.51 -9.23 -2.83
C VAL A 20 11.02 -8.13 -3.78
N ARG A 21 11.38 -6.87 -3.54
CA ARG A 21 10.99 -5.73 -4.36
C ARG A 21 11.73 -5.65 -5.71
N VAL A 22 12.96 -6.16 -5.76
CA VAL A 22 13.78 -6.20 -7.00
C VAL A 22 13.24 -7.24 -7.98
N LEU A 23 12.61 -8.30 -7.48
CA LEU A 23 12.03 -9.31 -8.34
C LEU A 23 10.82 -8.74 -9.08
N PRO A 24 10.72 -8.96 -10.40
CA PRO A 24 9.56 -8.50 -11.16
C PRO A 24 8.28 -9.17 -10.62
N PRO A 25 7.19 -8.40 -10.40
CA PRO A 25 5.93 -8.94 -9.86
C PRO A 25 5.40 -10.15 -10.62
N VAL A 26 5.62 -10.19 -11.93
CA VAL A 26 5.22 -11.29 -12.81
C VAL A 26 5.94 -12.61 -12.45
N ALA A 27 7.14 -12.58 -11.88
CA ALA A 27 7.86 -13.78 -11.48
C ALA A 27 7.12 -14.59 -10.39
N PHE A 28 6.32 -13.92 -9.55
CA PHE A 28 5.50 -14.57 -8.54
C PHE A 28 4.20 -15.16 -9.07
N THR A 29 3.83 -14.85 -10.30
CA THR A 29 2.52 -15.22 -10.87
C THR A 29 2.34 -16.72 -10.96
N ILE A 30 3.32 -17.44 -11.52
CA ILE A 30 3.22 -18.90 -11.71
C ILE A 30 3.19 -19.64 -10.37
N PRO A 31 4.10 -19.38 -9.41
CA PRO A 31 4.03 -20.00 -8.09
C PRO A 31 2.73 -19.73 -7.36
N LEU A 32 2.25 -18.48 -7.39
CA LEU A 32 0.99 -18.10 -6.75
C LEU A 32 -0.21 -18.78 -7.42
N TYR A 33 -0.23 -18.83 -8.75
CA TYR A 33 -1.31 -19.49 -9.48
C TYR A 33 -1.39 -20.98 -9.11
N THR A 34 -0.27 -21.68 -9.11
CA THR A 34 -0.25 -23.10 -8.73
C THR A 34 -0.67 -23.35 -7.30
N MET A 35 -0.28 -22.46 -6.38
CA MET A 35 -0.68 -22.53 -4.97
C MET A 35 -2.19 -22.29 -4.84
N PHE A 36 -2.74 -21.23 -5.43
CA PHE A 36 -4.15 -20.89 -5.34
C PHE A 36 -5.05 -21.91 -6.08
N SER A 37 -4.53 -22.51 -7.16
CA SER A 37 -5.20 -23.61 -7.85
C SER A 37 -5.35 -24.84 -6.96
N LYS A 38 -4.27 -25.23 -6.27
CA LYS A 38 -4.30 -26.36 -5.32
C LYS A 38 -5.24 -26.11 -4.13
N LEU A 39 -5.36 -24.86 -3.70
CA LEU A 39 -6.25 -24.43 -2.62
C LEU A 39 -7.72 -24.29 -3.09
N GLY A 40 -7.99 -24.38 -4.40
CA GLY A 40 -9.35 -24.23 -4.94
C GLY A 40 -9.94 -22.82 -4.81
N ILE A 41 -9.10 -21.79 -4.62
CA ILE A 41 -9.55 -20.41 -4.40
C ILE A 41 -9.42 -19.51 -5.64
N LEU A 42 -8.93 -20.05 -6.79
CA LEU A 42 -8.93 -19.32 -8.05
C LEU A 42 -10.34 -18.85 -8.40
N ASN A 43 -10.42 -17.78 -9.19
CA ASN A 43 -11.67 -17.14 -9.57
C ASN A 43 -12.48 -16.60 -8.37
N THR A 44 -11.79 -16.18 -7.33
CA THR A 44 -12.34 -15.40 -6.21
C THR A 44 -11.55 -14.10 -6.06
N LYS A 45 -11.96 -13.21 -5.17
CA LYS A 45 -11.22 -11.97 -4.85
C LYS A 45 -10.00 -12.22 -3.96
N ILE A 46 -9.94 -13.38 -3.29
CA ILE A 46 -8.91 -13.70 -2.30
C ILE A 46 -7.50 -13.75 -2.89
N PRO A 47 -7.22 -14.46 -4.02
CA PRO A 47 -5.90 -14.48 -4.65
C PRO A 47 -5.38 -13.09 -5.04
N VAL A 48 -6.24 -12.24 -5.60
CA VAL A 48 -5.88 -10.88 -5.98
C VAL A 48 -5.50 -10.06 -4.75
N LEU A 49 -6.31 -10.13 -3.69
CA LEU A 49 -6.04 -9.45 -2.44
C LEU A 49 -4.72 -9.93 -1.81
N MET A 50 -4.48 -11.24 -1.77
CA MET A 50 -3.23 -11.81 -1.24
C MET A 50 -2.01 -11.38 -2.05
N ALA A 51 -2.10 -11.34 -3.37
CA ALA A 51 -1.03 -10.85 -4.23
C ALA A 51 -0.75 -9.36 -4.01
N CYS A 52 -1.79 -8.53 -3.90
CA CYS A 52 -1.65 -7.12 -3.55
C CYS A 52 -0.95 -6.93 -2.20
N VAL A 53 -1.33 -7.68 -1.18
CA VAL A 53 -0.71 -7.61 0.15
C VAL A 53 0.75 -8.04 0.08
N LEU A 54 1.06 -9.15 -0.60
CA LEU A 54 2.41 -9.69 -0.72
C LEU A 54 3.39 -8.65 -1.30
N ILE A 55 2.95 -7.89 -2.29
CA ILE A 55 3.81 -6.91 -2.98
C ILE A 55 3.82 -5.55 -2.28
N ASN A 56 2.68 -5.14 -1.69
CA ASN A 56 2.57 -3.85 -1.02
C ASN A 56 3.25 -3.82 0.36
N VAL A 57 3.16 -4.89 1.14
CA VAL A 57 3.71 -4.91 2.50
C VAL A 57 5.20 -4.56 2.57
N PRO A 58 6.07 -5.08 1.69
CA PRO A 58 7.47 -4.67 1.65
C PRO A 58 7.67 -3.17 1.43
N LEU A 59 6.87 -2.57 0.54
CA LEU A 59 6.90 -1.14 0.26
C LEU A 59 6.49 -0.32 1.47
N ILE A 60 5.35 -0.68 2.08
CA ILE A 60 4.82 -0.05 3.28
C ILE A 60 5.85 -0.05 4.40
N ILE A 61 6.46 -1.21 4.67
CA ILE A 61 7.46 -1.36 5.73
C ILE A 61 8.67 -0.47 5.43
N TRP A 62 9.14 -0.43 4.19
CA TRP A 62 10.31 0.35 3.81
C TRP A 62 10.07 1.85 4.01
N PHE A 63 8.95 2.37 3.55
CA PHE A 63 8.59 3.77 3.75
C PHE A 63 8.40 4.12 5.23
N LEU A 64 7.66 3.28 5.97
CA LEU A 64 7.43 3.53 7.40
C LEU A 64 8.71 3.50 8.22
N ILE A 65 9.70 2.68 7.86
CA ILE A 65 11.02 2.70 8.51
C ILE A 65 11.65 4.09 8.40
N GLY A 66 11.54 4.76 7.23
CA GLY A 66 12.03 6.13 7.05
C GLY A 66 11.36 7.09 8.03
N PHE A 67 10.03 7.16 8.01
CA PHE A 67 9.28 8.06 8.90
C PHE A 67 9.55 7.82 10.39
N PHE A 68 9.66 6.57 10.82
CA PHE A 68 10.04 6.27 12.20
C PHE A 68 11.50 6.59 12.54
N HIS A 69 12.38 6.61 11.53
CA HIS A 69 13.78 6.96 11.72
C HIS A 69 13.98 8.46 11.92
N ASP A 70 13.14 9.27 11.28
CA ASP A 70 13.23 10.73 11.30
C ASP A 70 12.65 11.35 12.59
N LEU A 71 12.03 10.54 13.45
CA LEU A 71 11.56 11.00 14.76
C LEU A 71 12.74 11.32 15.70
N PRO A 72 12.79 12.53 16.29
CA PRO A 72 13.79 12.88 17.30
C PRO A 72 13.70 11.95 18.51
N GLU A 73 14.83 11.48 19.00
CA GLU A 73 14.88 10.61 20.20
C GLU A 73 14.51 11.40 21.47
N GLU A 74 14.80 12.69 21.47
CA GLU A 74 14.52 13.61 22.59
C GLU A 74 13.04 13.67 22.96
N VAL A 75 12.15 13.57 21.95
CA VAL A 75 10.71 13.58 22.19
C VAL A 75 10.25 12.33 22.94
N GLU A 76 10.90 11.20 22.71
CA GLU A 76 10.59 9.97 23.42
C GLU A 76 11.20 9.92 24.82
N GLU A 77 12.43 10.44 24.95
CA GLU A 77 13.11 10.51 26.23
C GLU A 77 12.38 11.45 27.19
N SER A 78 11.96 12.64 26.71
CA SER A 78 11.16 13.56 27.53
C SER A 78 9.85 12.94 28.00
N ALA A 79 9.12 12.27 27.11
CA ALA A 79 7.88 11.60 27.50
C ALA A 79 8.08 10.47 28.53
N LYS A 80 9.22 9.77 28.47
CA LYS A 80 9.57 8.74 29.48
C LYS A 80 9.91 9.38 30.82
N VAL A 81 10.59 10.52 30.82
CA VAL A 81 10.85 11.30 32.04
C VAL A 81 9.54 11.77 32.67
N ASP A 82 8.56 12.15 31.85
CA ASP A 82 7.19 12.51 32.30
C ASP A 82 6.34 11.31 32.77
N GLY A 83 6.93 10.11 32.79
CA GLY A 83 6.28 8.89 33.30
C GLY A 83 5.31 8.23 32.30
N ALA A 84 5.39 8.55 31.00
CA ALA A 84 4.55 7.89 29.98
C ALA A 84 4.93 6.40 29.85
N THR A 85 3.92 5.54 29.87
CA THR A 85 4.10 4.13 29.52
C THR A 85 4.43 3.96 28.04
N GLU A 86 5.06 2.86 27.64
CA GLU A 86 5.38 2.57 26.23
C GLU A 86 4.14 2.63 25.32
N TRP A 87 2.97 2.22 25.81
CA TRP A 87 1.71 2.33 25.06
C TRP A 87 1.21 3.77 24.93
N GLN A 88 1.34 4.57 25.99
CA GLN A 88 1.01 6.00 25.95
C GLN A 88 1.96 6.75 25.01
N LEU A 89 3.25 6.48 25.11
CA LEU A 89 4.27 7.01 24.21
C LEU A 89 3.91 6.69 22.75
N PHE A 90 3.63 5.43 22.43
CA PHE A 90 3.28 5.03 21.06
C PHE A 90 2.00 5.72 20.57
N ARG A 91 0.90 5.65 21.34
CA ARG A 91 -0.41 6.12 20.87
C ARG A 91 -0.56 7.63 20.89
N LYS A 92 -0.01 8.32 21.90
CA LYS A 92 -0.24 9.75 22.11
C LYS A 92 0.84 10.62 21.47
N ILE A 93 2.02 10.10 21.22
CA ILE A 93 3.17 10.87 20.75
C ILE A 93 3.67 10.35 19.41
N VAL A 94 4.12 9.11 19.35
CA VAL A 94 4.74 8.55 18.14
C VAL A 94 3.75 8.44 16.98
N LEU A 95 2.58 7.85 17.22
CA LEU A 95 1.58 7.63 16.16
C LEU A 95 1.07 8.94 15.53
N PRO A 96 0.73 9.99 16.29
CA PRO A 96 0.38 11.28 15.70
C PRO A 96 1.51 11.92 14.90
N LEU A 97 2.76 11.82 15.36
CA LEU A 97 3.92 12.39 14.66
C LEU A 97 4.22 11.69 13.33
N VAL A 98 3.98 10.37 13.23
CA VAL A 98 4.16 9.61 11.98
C VAL A 98 2.90 9.54 11.14
N ALA A 99 1.76 10.06 11.61
CA ALA A 99 0.49 10.00 10.90
C ALA A 99 0.55 10.54 9.45
N PRO A 100 1.26 11.64 9.15
CA PRO A 100 1.42 12.10 7.77
C PRO A 100 2.14 11.07 6.89
N GLY A 101 3.16 10.42 7.43
CA GLY A 101 3.87 9.33 6.73
C GLY A 101 2.98 8.11 6.51
N ILE A 102 2.17 7.74 7.50
CA ILE A 102 1.19 6.66 7.36
C ILE A 102 0.16 6.99 6.28
N ALA A 103 -0.34 8.23 6.25
CA ALA A 103 -1.30 8.67 5.24
C ALA A 103 -0.70 8.62 3.83
N ALA A 104 0.56 9.07 3.66
CA ALA A 104 1.26 9.00 2.38
C ALA A 104 1.43 7.55 1.89
N VAL A 105 1.85 6.66 2.77
CA VAL A 105 2.04 5.23 2.44
C VAL A 105 0.70 4.55 2.17
N ALA A 106 -0.35 4.88 2.91
CA ALA A 106 -1.70 4.39 2.67
C ALA A 106 -2.22 4.82 1.30
N MET A 107 -1.97 6.07 0.89
CA MET A 107 -2.34 6.58 -0.43
C MET A 107 -1.62 5.82 -1.55
N LEU A 108 -0.30 5.64 -1.45
CA LEU A 108 0.47 4.88 -2.43
C LEU A 108 -0.02 3.43 -2.53
N SER A 109 -0.30 2.79 -1.39
CA SER A 109 -0.81 1.42 -1.33
C SER A 109 -2.20 1.28 -1.93
N PHE A 110 -3.08 2.26 -1.66
CA PHE A 110 -4.41 2.31 -2.24
C PHE A 110 -4.33 2.47 -3.77
N MET A 111 -3.52 3.42 -4.26
CA MET A 111 -3.35 3.64 -5.70
C MET A 111 -2.81 2.38 -6.39
N TYR A 112 -1.86 1.69 -5.76
CA TYR A 112 -1.33 0.44 -6.29
C TYR A 112 -2.42 -0.63 -6.39
N ALA A 113 -3.17 -0.85 -5.30
CA ALA A 113 -4.22 -1.87 -5.26
C ALA A 113 -5.41 -1.52 -6.18
N TRP A 114 -5.75 -0.23 -6.29
CA TRP A 114 -6.82 0.24 -7.18
C TRP A 114 -6.49 0.02 -8.66
N ASN A 115 -5.23 0.20 -9.04
CA ASN A 115 -4.75 -0.01 -10.42
C ASN A 115 -4.36 -1.47 -10.70
N GLU A 116 -4.71 -2.41 -9.80
CA GLU A 116 -4.36 -3.82 -9.99
C GLU A 116 -5.11 -4.43 -11.18
N TYR A 117 -4.35 -4.86 -12.16
CA TYR A 117 -4.81 -5.49 -13.39
C TYR A 117 -4.21 -6.88 -13.58
N THR A 118 -2.90 -7.00 -13.39
CA THR A 118 -2.10 -8.15 -13.78
C THR A 118 -2.53 -9.44 -13.07
N TYR A 119 -2.65 -9.39 -11.75
CA TYR A 119 -3.06 -10.56 -10.98
C TYR A 119 -4.54 -10.88 -11.17
N THR A 120 -5.36 -9.85 -11.41
CA THR A 120 -6.79 -10.06 -11.68
C THR A 120 -6.98 -10.82 -12.98
N VAL A 121 -6.32 -10.44 -14.07
CA VAL A 121 -6.37 -11.17 -15.37
C VAL A 121 -5.99 -12.64 -15.20
N ILE A 122 -5.04 -12.93 -14.33
CA ILE A 122 -4.49 -14.28 -14.21
C ILE A 122 -5.31 -15.14 -13.24
N PHE A 123 -5.82 -14.55 -12.15
CA PHE A 123 -6.45 -15.32 -11.07
C PHE A 123 -7.98 -15.33 -11.13
N THR A 124 -8.60 -14.44 -11.93
CA THR A 124 -10.05 -14.39 -12.07
C THR A 124 -10.51 -14.75 -13.49
N ARG A 125 -11.75 -15.20 -13.60
CA ARG A 125 -12.35 -15.60 -14.89
C ARG A 125 -13.77 -15.08 -15.05
N THR A 126 -14.44 -14.70 -13.96
CA THR A 126 -15.82 -14.23 -13.99
C THR A 126 -15.87 -12.72 -13.78
N PRO A 127 -16.75 -11.99 -14.48
CA PRO A 127 -16.87 -10.53 -14.36
C PRO A 127 -17.10 -10.03 -12.93
N ALA A 128 -17.78 -10.81 -12.10
CA ALA A 128 -18.06 -10.47 -10.71
C ALA A 128 -16.78 -10.34 -9.83
N ASN A 129 -15.67 -10.92 -10.27
CA ASN A 129 -14.39 -10.90 -9.55
C ASN A 129 -13.36 -9.98 -10.20
N ASN A 130 -13.72 -9.28 -11.28
CA ASN A 130 -12.82 -8.36 -11.95
C ASN A 130 -12.60 -7.08 -11.14
N THR A 131 -11.39 -6.54 -11.23
CA THR A 131 -11.09 -5.17 -10.80
C THR A 131 -11.57 -4.18 -11.86
N VAL A 132 -11.67 -2.91 -11.49
CA VAL A 132 -12.09 -1.85 -12.41
C VAL A 132 -11.19 -1.77 -13.65
N PRO A 133 -9.83 -1.81 -13.55
CA PRO A 133 -8.96 -1.80 -14.73
C PRO A 133 -9.20 -2.98 -15.66
N LEU A 134 -9.41 -4.19 -15.14
CA LEU A 134 -9.71 -5.34 -15.98
C LEU A 134 -11.08 -5.21 -16.64
N ALA A 135 -12.11 -4.80 -15.90
CA ALA A 135 -13.44 -4.59 -16.45
C ALA A 135 -13.41 -3.56 -17.60
N LEU A 136 -12.69 -2.45 -17.43
CA LEU A 136 -12.54 -1.44 -18.48
C LEU A 136 -11.79 -1.97 -19.71
N SER A 137 -10.76 -2.78 -19.51
CA SER A 137 -9.99 -3.36 -20.63
C SER A 137 -10.85 -4.30 -21.48
N LEU A 138 -11.78 -5.02 -20.86
CA LEU A 138 -12.68 -5.93 -21.54
C LEU A 138 -13.75 -5.22 -22.37
N LEU A 139 -14.08 -3.97 -22.07
CA LEU A 139 -15.02 -3.17 -22.87
C LEU A 139 -14.51 -2.86 -24.29
N ASN A 140 -13.21 -2.99 -24.51
CA ASN A 140 -12.57 -2.74 -25.80
C ASN A 140 -12.52 -3.99 -26.71
N THR A 141 -12.93 -5.18 -26.24
CA THR A 141 -12.56 -6.45 -26.88
C THR A 141 -13.70 -7.11 -27.64
N GLU A 142 -14.96 -6.74 -27.43
CA GLU A 142 -16.07 -7.61 -27.83
C GLU A 142 -16.55 -7.48 -29.25
N ASP A 143 -16.25 -6.48 -30.07
CA ASP A 143 -16.74 -6.48 -31.49
C ASP A 143 -15.96 -5.57 -32.45
N ASN A 144 -14.67 -5.28 -32.24
CA ASN A 144 -13.91 -4.31 -33.06
C ASN A 144 -14.54 -2.89 -33.14
N LEU A 145 -15.61 -2.63 -32.45
CA LEU A 145 -16.27 -1.35 -32.31
C LEU A 145 -16.10 -0.87 -30.87
N THR A 146 -14.97 -0.23 -30.61
CA THR A 146 -14.71 0.40 -29.29
C THR A 146 -15.83 1.38 -28.98
N ASN A 147 -16.67 1.07 -28.02
CA ASN A 147 -17.62 2.05 -27.52
C ASN A 147 -16.91 3.08 -26.68
N PHE A 148 -16.31 4.08 -27.34
CA PHE A 148 -15.54 5.14 -26.71
C PHE A 148 -16.32 5.84 -25.61
N GLY A 149 -17.63 5.99 -25.75
CA GLY A 149 -18.49 6.59 -24.73
C GLY A 149 -18.52 5.78 -23.43
N LEU A 150 -18.65 4.46 -23.55
CA LEU A 150 -18.70 3.56 -22.39
C LEU A 150 -17.33 3.49 -21.69
N VAL A 151 -16.24 3.41 -22.45
CA VAL A 151 -14.87 3.42 -21.90
C VAL A 151 -14.57 4.74 -21.21
N ALA A 152 -14.95 5.87 -21.83
CA ALA A 152 -14.78 7.19 -21.22
C ALA A 152 -15.60 7.34 -19.93
N ALA A 153 -16.85 6.91 -19.93
CA ALA A 153 -17.71 6.92 -18.74
C ALA A 153 -17.11 6.05 -17.62
N GLY A 154 -16.67 4.84 -17.93
CA GLY A 154 -16.01 3.95 -16.98
C GLY A 154 -14.70 4.55 -16.45
N GLY A 155 -13.92 5.22 -17.31
CA GLY A 155 -12.72 5.96 -16.91
C GLY A 155 -13.04 7.06 -15.91
N VAL A 156 -14.06 7.88 -16.15
CA VAL A 156 -14.52 8.91 -15.20
C VAL A 156 -14.91 8.30 -13.86
N VAL A 157 -15.71 7.23 -13.88
CA VAL A 157 -16.12 6.54 -12.64
C VAL A 157 -14.91 5.98 -11.87
N SER A 158 -13.90 5.46 -12.59
CA SER A 158 -12.69 4.90 -11.96
C SER A 158 -11.82 5.94 -11.27
N VAL A 159 -11.88 7.20 -11.67
CA VAL A 159 -11.11 8.30 -11.05
C VAL A 159 -11.76 8.77 -9.74
N ILE A 160 -13.07 8.62 -9.57
CA ILE A 160 -13.80 9.13 -8.39
C ILE A 160 -13.21 8.61 -7.05
N PRO A 161 -13.03 7.29 -6.83
CA PRO A 161 -12.49 6.79 -5.57
C PRO A 161 -11.08 7.30 -5.26
N ILE A 162 -10.22 7.41 -6.28
CA ILE A 162 -8.87 7.96 -6.12
C ILE A 162 -8.95 9.43 -5.70
N THR A 163 -9.77 10.22 -6.37
CA THR A 163 -9.95 11.65 -6.07
C THR A 163 -10.47 11.85 -4.66
N LEU A 164 -11.49 11.10 -4.25
CA LEU A 164 -12.02 11.16 -2.89
C LEU A 164 -10.94 10.80 -1.86
N PHE A 165 -10.19 9.73 -2.11
CA PHE A 165 -9.13 9.33 -1.21
C PHE A 165 -8.04 10.41 -1.08
N VAL A 166 -7.62 11.03 -2.18
CA VAL A 166 -6.64 12.13 -2.19
C VAL A 166 -7.17 13.34 -1.41
N ILE A 167 -8.42 13.73 -1.60
CA ILE A 167 -9.05 14.85 -0.88
C ILE A 167 -9.03 14.60 0.65
N PHE A 168 -9.31 13.38 1.10
CA PHE A 168 -9.25 13.06 2.53
C PHE A 168 -7.81 12.97 3.05
N ALA A 169 -6.89 12.42 2.26
CA ALA A 169 -5.49 12.22 2.67
C ALA A 169 -4.65 13.50 2.65
N GLN A 170 -4.98 14.49 1.80
CA GLN A 170 -4.19 15.71 1.62
C GLN A 170 -3.98 16.49 2.92
N ASN A 171 -4.98 16.53 3.81
CA ASN A 171 -4.89 17.27 5.08
C ASN A 171 -3.79 16.69 6.00
N TYR A 172 -3.59 15.38 5.97
CA TYR A 172 -2.52 14.73 6.73
C TYR A 172 -1.14 14.97 6.10
N LEU A 173 -1.07 15.07 4.76
CA LEU A 173 0.18 15.36 4.05
C LEU A 173 0.65 16.79 4.29
N ILE A 174 -0.27 17.76 4.22
CA ILE A 174 0.04 19.20 4.41
C ILE A 174 0.52 19.46 5.84
N SER A 175 -0.13 18.88 6.85
CA SER A 175 0.27 19.06 8.25
C SER A 175 1.66 18.49 8.55
N GLY A 176 2.06 17.42 7.86
CA GLY A 176 3.40 16.84 8.00
C GLY A 176 4.51 17.67 7.35
N LEU A 177 4.22 18.28 6.19
CA LEU A 177 5.18 19.14 5.50
C LEU A 177 5.41 20.47 6.24
N SER A 178 4.37 21.05 6.83
CA SER A 178 4.48 22.32 7.57
C SER A 178 5.27 22.17 8.87
N SER A 179 5.20 21.04 9.54
CA SER A 179 6.01 20.77 10.76
C SER A 179 7.48 20.48 10.45
N GLY A 180 7.82 20.05 9.23
CA GLY A 180 9.21 19.83 8.80
C GLY A 180 9.89 21.06 8.22
N ALA A 181 9.14 22.07 7.77
CA ALA A 181 9.67 23.28 7.14
C ALA A 181 10.10 24.38 8.14
N VAL A 182 9.85 24.22 9.43
CA VAL A 182 10.30 25.16 10.48
C VAL A 182 11.56 24.59 11.14
N LYS A 183 12.60 24.41 10.35
CA LYS A 183 13.99 24.28 10.80
C LYS A 183 14.81 25.34 10.07
N GLU A 184 14.72 26.57 10.54
CA GLU A 184 15.76 27.57 10.49
C GLU A 184 16.20 27.88 11.91
#